data_8f9a2d9da97006a0120b3663b6f116bd
#
_entry.id   8f9a2d9da97006a0120b3663b6f116bd
#
_cell.length_a   1.000
_cell.length_b   1.000
_cell.length_c   1.000
_cell.angle_alpha   90.00
_cell.angle_beta   90.00
_cell.angle_gamma   90.00
#
_symmetry.space_group_name_H-M   'P 1'
#
loop_
_entity.id
_entity.type
_entity.pdbx_description
1 polymer ?
#
loop_
_entity_poly.entity_id
_entity_poly.type
_entity_poly.pdbx_seq_one_letter_code
_entity_poly.pdbx_strand_id
1 'polypeptide(L)'
;MTIRNLIHAFEPKSVAVIGASRRQGSVGSVVLDNVVKGGFEGPVWRVNPKYAELDGEPCYASVKAIPTIPDLAIIMTPAGTVPGIIGELGEKGTRAAVVLTAGLTRDNGLRQKMLDAARPYLLRIIGPNGIGLMLPRHKLNAGFFHMQARPGDIALLSQSGAIAASLVDWAAANGVGFSQIVSLGDMADVDVADCLDMLAGDARTRAIVLYLESIPNPRKFVSAARAASRVKPVIAIKPGRHAEAAQAAATHTGALSGADRVVDAVLRRAGILRIAGLAELFDATET
;
A
#
# COMPACT_ATOMS: atom_id res chain seq x y z
N MET A 1 -7.53 13.29 11.59
CA MET A 1 -7.07 12.65 10.35
C MET A 1 -5.80 13.31 9.94
N THR A 2 -4.85 12.60 9.46
CA THR A 2 -3.60 13.25 9.11
C THR A 2 -2.97 12.61 7.87
N ILE A 3 -2.91 13.41 6.79
CA ILE A 3 -2.10 13.14 5.60
C ILE A 3 -0.62 13.51 5.84
N ARG A 4 -0.29 13.90 7.07
CA ARG A 4 1.07 14.31 7.44
C ARG A 4 2.06 13.22 7.04
N ASN A 5 3.14 13.62 6.39
CA ASN A 5 4.22 12.78 5.90
C ASN A 5 3.84 11.72 4.83
N LEU A 6 2.57 11.56 4.46
CA LEU A 6 2.17 10.62 3.40
C LEU A 6 2.74 10.99 2.03
N ILE A 7 3.04 12.26 1.81
CA ILE A 7 3.67 12.72 0.56
C ILE A 7 4.99 11.98 0.27
N HIS A 8 5.76 11.62 1.31
CA HIS A 8 7.00 10.86 1.16
C HIS A 8 6.78 9.43 0.64
N ALA A 9 5.57 8.86 0.83
CA ALA A 9 5.21 7.58 0.25
C ALA A 9 4.76 7.71 -1.21
N PHE A 10 4.06 8.80 -1.56
CA PHE A 10 3.41 8.97 -2.86
C PHE A 10 4.19 9.83 -3.86
N GLU A 11 5.19 10.58 -3.41
CA GLU A 11 6.12 11.35 -4.24
C GLU A 11 7.56 11.21 -3.73
N PRO A 12 8.07 9.97 -3.56
CA PRO A 12 9.41 9.77 -3.06
C PRO A 12 10.45 10.19 -4.11
N LYS A 13 11.49 10.85 -3.65
CA LYS A 13 12.66 11.21 -4.45
C LYS A 13 13.80 10.20 -4.29
N SER A 14 13.75 9.37 -3.25
CA SER A 14 14.74 8.33 -2.95
C SER A 14 14.09 7.16 -2.23
N VAL A 15 14.62 5.94 -2.45
CA VAL A 15 14.04 4.70 -1.91
C VAL A 15 15.12 3.84 -1.25
N ALA A 16 14.84 3.30 -0.06
CA ALA A 16 15.64 2.25 0.56
C ALA A 16 14.93 0.89 0.45
N VAL A 17 15.59 -0.11 -0.14
CA VAL A 17 15.09 -1.49 -0.28
C VAL A 17 15.73 -2.35 0.82
N ILE A 18 14.99 -2.60 1.91
CA ILE A 18 15.52 -3.26 3.12
C ILE A 18 15.13 -4.73 3.12
N GLY A 19 16.11 -5.59 3.06
CA GLY A 19 15.97 -7.01 2.76
C GLY A 19 16.21 -7.33 1.30
N ALA A 20 16.86 -6.42 0.54
CA ALA A 20 17.30 -6.66 -0.83
C ALA A 20 18.12 -7.95 -0.92
N SER A 21 17.97 -8.73 -2.00
CA SER A 21 18.58 -10.05 -2.10
C SER A 21 18.91 -10.42 -3.55
N ARG A 22 20.01 -11.18 -3.75
CA ARG A 22 20.30 -11.80 -5.03
C ARG A 22 19.64 -13.17 -5.22
N ARG A 23 18.96 -13.69 -4.16
CA ARG A 23 18.31 -15.00 -4.24
C ARG A 23 17.08 -14.89 -5.14
N GLN A 24 17.20 -15.47 -6.35
CA GLN A 24 16.14 -15.46 -7.36
C GLN A 24 14.79 -15.94 -6.78
N GLY A 25 13.71 -15.27 -7.12
CA GLY A 25 12.34 -15.57 -6.65
C GLY A 25 12.05 -15.20 -5.19
N SER A 26 13.03 -14.68 -4.45
CA SER A 26 12.75 -14.11 -3.12
C SER A 26 12.03 -12.76 -3.25
N VAL A 27 11.20 -12.41 -2.26
CA VAL A 27 10.52 -11.10 -2.24
C VAL A 27 11.54 -9.96 -2.39
N GLY A 28 12.69 -10.07 -1.71
CA GLY A 28 13.75 -9.07 -1.77
C GLY A 28 14.39 -8.89 -3.15
N SER A 29 14.53 -9.97 -3.95
CA SER A 29 15.05 -9.86 -5.32
C SER A 29 14.00 -9.28 -6.26
N VAL A 30 12.75 -9.76 -6.16
CA VAL A 30 11.65 -9.27 -7.03
C VAL A 30 11.39 -7.78 -6.81
N VAL A 31 11.33 -7.34 -5.56
CA VAL A 31 11.10 -5.91 -5.25
C VAL A 31 12.28 -5.05 -5.69
N LEU A 32 13.52 -5.48 -5.47
CA LEU A 32 14.69 -4.75 -5.97
C LEU A 32 14.64 -4.63 -7.50
N ASP A 33 14.37 -5.73 -8.19
CA ASP A 33 14.21 -5.77 -9.65
C ASP A 33 13.08 -4.82 -10.11
N ASN A 34 11.94 -4.83 -9.42
CA ASN A 34 10.80 -3.98 -9.74
C ASN A 34 11.14 -2.49 -9.63
N VAL A 35 11.88 -2.08 -8.59
CA VAL A 35 12.30 -0.69 -8.41
C VAL A 35 13.31 -0.29 -9.48
N VAL A 36 14.34 -1.11 -9.71
CA VAL A 36 15.43 -0.79 -10.65
C VAL A 36 14.97 -0.87 -12.10
N LYS A 37 14.34 -1.99 -12.50
CA LYS A 37 13.85 -2.21 -13.87
C LYS A 37 12.61 -1.36 -14.21
N GLY A 38 11.88 -0.91 -13.19
CA GLY A 38 10.76 0.04 -13.35
C GLY A 38 11.21 1.40 -13.86
N GLY A 39 12.50 1.72 -13.71
CA GLY A 39 13.11 2.96 -14.19
C GLY A 39 12.96 4.14 -13.23
N PHE A 40 12.83 3.87 -11.93
CA PHE A 40 12.84 4.92 -10.91
C PHE A 40 14.12 5.75 -11.01
N GLU A 41 13.99 7.05 -11.15
CA GLU A 41 15.12 7.95 -11.46
C GLU A 41 15.88 8.43 -10.20
N GLY A 42 15.32 8.23 -9.00
CA GLY A 42 15.95 8.60 -7.74
C GLY A 42 16.96 7.58 -7.23
N PRO A 43 17.76 7.94 -6.22
CA PRO A 43 18.66 7.00 -5.55
C PRO A 43 17.92 5.80 -4.96
N VAL A 44 18.48 4.60 -5.16
CA VAL A 44 17.98 3.32 -4.62
C VAL A 44 19.03 2.71 -3.71
N TRP A 45 18.78 2.75 -2.41
CA TRP A 45 19.68 2.21 -1.39
C TRP A 45 19.33 0.77 -1.09
N ARG A 46 20.25 -0.16 -1.38
CA ARG A 46 20.10 -1.58 -1.08
C ARG A 46 20.58 -1.84 0.34
N VAL A 47 19.78 -2.50 1.16
CA VAL A 47 20.12 -2.79 2.57
C VAL A 47 19.97 -4.27 2.86
N ASN A 48 21.09 -4.94 3.16
CA ASN A 48 21.10 -6.30 3.65
C ASN A 48 22.49 -6.62 4.26
N PRO A 49 22.59 -7.06 5.53
CA PRO A 49 23.89 -7.35 6.17
C PRO A 49 24.68 -8.51 5.55
N LYS A 50 24.05 -9.32 4.67
CA LYS A 50 24.69 -10.48 4.04
C LYS A 50 25.50 -10.13 2.79
N TYR A 51 25.36 -8.94 2.25
CA TYR A 51 25.98 -8.54 0.99
C TYR A 51 26.73 -7.21 1.15
N ALA A 52 27.88 -7.12 0.51
CA ALA A 52 28.59 -5.84 0.35
C ALA A 52 28.14 -5.11 -0.93
N GLU A 53 27.66 -5.88 -1.91
CA GLU A 53 27.24 -5.43 -3.24
C GLU A 53 26.09 -6.30 -3.78
N LEU A 54 25.17 -5.67 -4.50
CA LEU A 54 24.09 -6.31 -5.24
C LEU A 54 23.97 -5.65 -6.62
N ASP A 55 24.08 -6.45 -7.68
CA ASP A 55 23.99 -6.02 -9.09
C ASP A 55 24.95 -4.86 -9.44
N GLY A 56 26.21 -4.96 -8.97
CA GLY A 56 27.24 -3.95 -9.22
C GLY A 56 27.13 -2.68 -8.38
N GLU A 57 26.19 -2.62 -7.48
CA GLU A 57 25.94 -1.44 -6.64
C GLU A 57 26.14 -1.73 -5.14
N PRO A 58 26.57 -0.75 -4.35
CA PRO A 58 26.80 -0.94 -2.92
C PRO A 58 25.54 -1.43 -2.19
N CYS A 59 25.72 -2.40 -1.30
CA CYS A 59 24.71 -2.88 -0.39
C CYS A 59 25.12 -2.59 1.05
N TYR A 60 24.27 -1.85 1.77
CA TYR A 60 24.56 -1.37 3.11
C TYR A 60 24.14 -2.40 4.15
N ALA A 61 24.95 -2.60 5.19
CA ALA A 61 24.66 -3.59 6.22
C ALA A 61 23.48 -3.20 7.13
N SER A 62 23.17 -1.90 7.25
CA SER A 62 22.08 -1.38 8.08
C SER A 62 21.53 -0.07 7.50
N VAL A 63 20.38 0.37 7.99
CA VAL A 63 19.81 1.69 7.68
C VAL A 63 20.77 2.82 8.04
N LYS A 64 21.50 2.70 9.16
CA LYS A 64 22.45 3.72 9.62
C LYS A 64 23.59 3.96 8.63
N ALA A 65 24.02 2.92 7.91
CA ALA A 65 25.10 2.98 6.94
C ALA A 65 24.72 3.68 5.61
N ILE A 66 23.42 3.86 5.31
CA ILE A 66 22.99 4.58 4.11
C ILE A 66 23.52 6.04 4.16
N PRO A 67 24.09 6.59 3.07
CA PRO A 67 24.74 7.90 3.11
C PRO A 67 23.77 9.09 3.27
N THR A 68 22.50 8.93 2.85
CA THR A 68 21.48 10.00 2.91
C THR A 68 20.19 9.49 3.56
N ILE A 69 19.24 10.39 3.78
CA ILE A 69 17.92 10.03 4.32
C ILE A 69 17.03 9.57 3.17
N PRO A 70 16.56 8.31 3.15
CA PRO A 70 15.57 7.88 2.16
C PRO A 70 14.19 8.48 2.46
N ASP A 71 13.47 8.94 1.43
CA ASP A 71 12.08 9.39 1.57
C ASP A 71 11.16 8.23 1.90
N LEU A 72 11.34 7.11 1.19
CA LEU A 72 10.53 5.90 1.34
C LEU A 72 11.43 4.69 1.62
N ALA A 73 11.07 3.89 2.62
CA ALA A 73 11.67 2.58 2.86
C ALA A 73 10.70 1.44 2.50
N ILE A 74 11.20 0.41 1.82
CA ILE A 74 10.46 -0.83 1.52
C ILE A 74 11.07 -1.95 2.36
N ILE A 75 10.28 -2.56 3.23
CA ILE A 75 10.76 -3.51 4.25
C ILE A 75 10.23 -4.91 3.98
N MET A 76 11.16 -5.87 3.81
CA MET A 76 10.89 -7.28 3.50
C MET A 76 11.72 -8.23 4.38
N THR A 77 12.05 -7.79 5.57
CA THR A 77 12.85 -8.56 6.53
C THR A 77 11.97 -9.41 7.45
N PRO A 78 12.51 -10.38 8.19
CA PRO A 78 11.73 -11.15 9.16
C PRO A 78 10.98 -10.27 10.16
N ALA A 79 9.73 -10.64 10.50
CA ALA A 79 8.82 -9.84 11.31
C ALA A 79 9.43 -9.28 12.61
N GLY A 80 10.24 -10.10 13.32
CA GLY A 80 10.88 -9.70 14.57
C GLY A 80 11.89 -8.55 14.42
N THR A 81 12.42 -8.30 13.22
CA THR A 81 13.40 -7.23 12.96
C THR A 81 12.76 -5.90 12.59
N VAL A 82 11.49 -5.92 12.14
CA VAL A 82 10.80 -4.74 11.61
C VAL A 82 10.72 -3.58 12.61
N PRO A 83 10.35 -3.79 13.90
CA PRO A 83 10.30 -2.68 14.86
C PRO A 83 11.64 -1.95 15.02
N GLY A 84 12.75 -2.68 15.07
CA GLY A 84 14.08 -2.09 15.16
C GLY A 84 14.45 -1.26 13.93
N ILE A 85 14.15 -1.80 12.74
CA ILE A 85 14.38 -1.10 11.45
C ILE A 85 13.54 0.17 11.35
N ILE A 86 12.28 0.14 11.77
CA ILE A 86 11.42 1.34 11.82
C ILE A 86 12.00 2.41 12.76
N GLY A 87 12.54 2.00 13.92
CA GLY A 87 13.24 2.91 14.83
C GLY A 87 14.46 3.55 14.17
N GLU A 88 15.35 2.76 13.56
CA GLU A 88 16.52 3.26 12.84
C GLU A 88 16.17 4.22 11.70
N LEU A 89 15.12 3.91 10.93
CA LEU A 89 14.61 4.79 9.87
C LEU A 89 14.10 6.12 10.42
N GLY A 90 13.34 6.06 11.52
CA GLY A 90 12.85 7.25 12.20
C GLY A 90 13.97 8.14 12.75
N GLU A 91 14.96 7.56 13.43
CA GLU A 91 16.17 8.23 13.92
C GLU A 91 16.91 8.92 12.77
N LYS A 92 17.03 8.24 11.62
CA LYS A 92 17.69 8.77 10.44
C LYS A 92 16.91 9.92 9.78
N GLY A 93 15.60 10.03 10.02
CA GLY A 93 14.76 11.08 9.48
C GLY A 93 13.79 10.64 8.39
N THR A 94 13.75 9.35 8.01
CA THR A 94 12.77 8.80 7.07
C THR A 94 11.34 9.01 7.58
N ARG A 95 10.42 9.33 6.66
CA ARG A 95 9.04 9.71 7.01
C ARG A 95 7.99 8.72 6.55
N ALA A 96 8.31 7.83 5.62
CA ALA A 96 7.38 6.82 5.11
C ALA A 96 8.04 5.46 4.94
N ALA A 97 7.29 4.39 5.23
CA ALA A 97 7.70 3.02 4.98
C ALA A 97 6.54 2.20 4.43
N VAL A 98 6.85 1.29 3.52
CA VAL A 98 5.98 0.21 3.05
C VAL A 98 6.49 -1.09 3.65
N VAL A 99 5.69 -1.74 4.49
CA VAL A 99 6.06 -3.00 5.15
C VAL A 99 5.33 -4.14 4.46
N LEU A 100 6.08 -4.92 3.65
CA LEU A 100 5.52 -6.08 2.95
C LEU A 100 5.47 -7.31 3.86
N THR A 101 6.30 -7.33 4.89
CA THR A 101 6.43 -8.44 5.83
C THR A 101 5.10 -8.80 6.48
N ALA A 102 4.72 -10.07 6.41
CA ALA A 102 3.63 -10.65 7.18
C ALA A 102 4.06 -11.04 8.60
N GLY A 103 3.10 -11.39 9.46
CA GLY A 103 3.36 -11.89 10.80
C GLY A 103 3.59 -10.81 11.87
N LEU A 104 3.33 -9.54 11.57
CA LEU A 104 3.24 -8.49 12.58
C LEU A 104 1.80 -8.40 13.11
N THR A 105 1.45 -9.29 14.03
CA THR A 105 0.08 -9.40 14.56
C THR A 105 -0.08 -8.67 15.90
N ARG A 106 -1.32 -8.55 16.36
CA ARG A 106 -1.61 -8.05 17.71
C ARG A 106 -1.19 -9.05 18.76
N ASP A 107 -1.41 -10.33 18.51
CA ASP A 107 -1.20 -11.42 19.46
C ASP A 107 0.28 -11.60 19.84
N ASN A 108 1.19 -11.42 18.89
CA ASN A 108 2.63 -11.48 19.15
C ASN A 108 3.24 -10.14 19.58
N GLY A 109 2.44 -9.07 19.64
CA GLY A 109 2.85 -7.73 20.05
C GLY A 109 3.76 -6.98 19.06
N LEU A 110 4.17 -7.60 17.94
CA LEU A 110 5.11 -7.00 17.00
C LEU A 110 4.49 -5.79 16.26
N ARG A 111 3.18 -5.87 15.96
CA ARG A 111 2.45 -4.73 15.38
C ARG A 111 2.54 -3.50 16.27
N GLN A 112 2.30 -3.65 17.57
CA GLN A 112 2.35 -2.53 18.52
C GLN A 112 3.77 -1.98 18.65
N LYS A 113 4.78 -2.86 18.78
CA LYS A 113 6.20 -2.45 18.83
C LYS A 113 6.62 -1.65 17.59
N MET A 114 6.17 -2.06 16.40
CA MET A 114 6.41 -1.33 15.15
C MET A 114 5.79 0.08 15.18
N LEU A 115 4.54 0.21 15.64
CA LEU A 115 3.87 1.50 15.74
C LEU A 115 4.51 2.41 16.80
N ASP A 116 4.92 1.85 17.94
CA ASP A 116 5.60 2.61 19.00
C ASP A 116 6.98 3.11 18.55
N ALA A 117 7.70 2.32 17.74
CA ALA A 117 8.97 2.75 17.14
C ALA A 117 8.80 3.87 16.11
N ALA A 118 7.69 3.89 15.37
CA ALA A 118 7.40 4.91 14.36
C ALA A 118 6.91 6.25 14.95
N ARG A 119 6.15 6.18 16.07
CA ARG A 119 5.42 7.31 16.67
C ARG A 119 6.30 8.54 16.99
N PRO A 120 7.48 8.44 17.63
CA PRO A 120 8.30 9.59 17.98
C PRO A 120 8.73 10.40 16.74
N TYR A 121 8.85 9.74 15.60
CA TYR A 121 9.36 10.32 14.37
C TYR A 121 8.25 10.68 13.38
N LEU A 122 6.99 10.40 13.71
CA LEU A 122 5.82 10.55 12.83
C LEU A 122 6.03 9.81 11.49
N LEU A 123 6.77 8.71 11.50
CA LEU A 123 6.99 7.86 10.34
C LEU A 123 5.68 7.14 10.03
N ARG A 124 5.22 7.26 8.78
CA ARG A 124 3.97 6.64 8.33
C ARG A 124 4.23 5.27 7.72
N ILE A 125 3.36 4.32 8.04
CA ILE A 125 3.53 2.92 7.63
C ILE A 125 2.33 2.47 6.78
N ILE A 126 2.61 2.06 5.52
CA ILE A 126 1.66 1.34 4.65
C ILE A 126 1.89 -0.15 4.86
N GLY A 127 0.83 -0.92 5.08
CA GLY A 127 0.89 -2.32 5.45
C GLY A 127 0.70 -2.54 6.96
N PRO A 128 1.29 -3.58 7.55
CA PRO A 128 2.07 -4.69 6.98
C PRO A 128 1.23 -5.66 6.15
N ASN A 129 1.86 -6.74 5.68
CA ASN A 129 1.17 -7.85 4.99
C ASN A 129 0.43 -7.41 3.70
N GLY A 130 0.98 -6.45 2.97
CA GLY A 130 0.53 -6.05 1.65
C GLY A 130 1.55 -6.44 0.57
N ILE A 131 1.18 -6.31 -0.70
CA ILE A 131 2.12 -6.51 -1.81
C ILE A 131 2.86 -5.22 -2.21
N GLY A 132 2.54 -4.09 -1.59
CA GLY A 132 3.28 -2.84 -1.76
C GLY A 132 2.54 -1.71 -2.46
N LEU A 133 3.32 -0.82 -3.03
CA LEU A 133 2.89 0.44 -3.62
C LEU A 133 3.46 0.56 -5.04
N MET A 134 2.65 0.99 -6.00
CA MET A 134 3.11 1.30 -7.34
C MET A 134 2.70 2.73 -7.73
N LEU A 135 3.66 3.49 -8.24
CA LEU A 135 3.51 4.87 -8.70
C LEU A 135 3.98 4.97 -10.16
N PRO A 136 3.11 4.66 -11.14
CA PRO A 136 3.52 4.53 -12.53
C PRO A 136 4.15 5.80 -13.11
N ARG A 137 3.69 6.98 -12.70
CA ARG A 137 4.26 8.28 -13.14
C ARG A 137 5.69 8.51 -12.65
N HIS A 138 6.04 7.94 -11.49
CA HIS A 138 7.39 7.96 -10.94
C HIS A 138 8.22 6.77 -11.41
N LYS A 139 7.67 5.92 -12.28
CA LYS A 139 8.28 4.67 -12.72
C LYS A 139 8.68 3.78 -11.53
N LEU A 140 7.98 3.91 -10.41
CA LEU A 140 8.29 3.21 -9.17
C LEU A 140 7.30 2.07 -8.93
N ASN A 141 7.83 0.86 -8.87
CA ASN A 141 7.12 -0.31 -8.33
C ASN A 141 7.79 -0.72 -7.02
N ALA A 142 7.34 -0.12 -5.94
CA ALA A 142 7.78 -0.39 -4.57
C ALA A 142 7.00 -1.57 -3.97
N GLY A 143 6.94 -2.68 -4.70
CA GLY A 143 6.11 -3.81 -4.29
C GLY A 143 6.45 -5.13 -4.98
N PHE A 144 5.73 -6.16 -4.54
CA PHE A 144 5.82 -7.54 -5.05
C PHE A 144 4.80 -7.78 -6.17
N PHE A 145 4.63 -6.78 -7.06
CA PHE A 145 3.81 -6.95 -8.26
C PHE A 145 4.61 -7.65 -9.35
N HIS A 146 3.93 -8.48 -10.14
CA HIS A 146 4.57 -9.28 -11.19
C HIS A 146 4.78 -8.50 -12.50
N MET A 147 4.16 -7.30 -12.63
CA MET A 147 4.32 -6.43 -13.78
C MET A 147 4.20 -4.95 -13.40
N GLN A 148 4.58 -4.07 -14.32
CA GLN A 148 4.42 -2.62 -14.20
C GLN A 148 3.03 -2.21 -14.72
N ALA A 149 2.38 -1.28 -14.01
CA ALA A 149 1.16 -0.65 -14.51
C ALA A 149 1.47 0.56 -15.39
N ARG A 150 0.59 0.83 -16.35
CA ARG A 150 0.67 2.03 -17.18
C ARG A 150 0.34 3.29 -16.37
N PRO A 151 0.98 4.43 -16.65
CA PRO A 151 0.54 5.73 -16.12
C PRO A 151 -0.88 6.06 -16.59
N GLY A 152 -1.68 6.59 -15.69
CA GLY A 152 -3.06 7.02 -15.93
C GLY A 152 -3.58 7.87 -14.80
N ASP A 153 -4.88 7.90 -14.59
CA ASP A 153 -5.55 8.81 -13.66
C ASP A 153 -6.53 8.11 -12.68
N ILE A 154 -6.47 6.78 -12.61
CA ILE A 154 -7.24 5.98 -11.65
C ILE A 154 -6.35 5.61 -10.47
N ALA A 155 -6.77 5.90 -9.24
CA ALA A 155 -6.12 5.38 -8.05
C ALA A 155 -6.79 4.08 -7.60
N LEU A 156 -6.00 3.04 -7.33
CA LEU A 156 -6.47 1.78 -6.76
C LEU A 156 -5.99 1.64 -5.32
N LEU A 157 -6.91 1.53 -4.38
CA LEU A 157 -6.66 1.19 -2.98
C LEU A 157 -7.24 -0.19 -2.68
N SER A 158 -6.40 -1.16 -2.38
CA SER A 158 -6.82 -2.53 -2.12
C SER A 158 -6.32 -3.05 -0.79
N GLN A 159 -7.20 -3.69 -0.02
CA GLN A 159 -6.80 -4.45 1.18
C GLN A 159 -6.30 -5.86 0.81
N SER A 160 -6.64 -6.34 -0.39
CA SER A 160 -6.16 -7.63 -0.92
C SER A 160 -5.05 -7.42 -1.94
N GLY A 161 -3.89 -8.04 -1.67
CA GLY A 161 -2.77 -8.04 -2.63
C GLY A 161 -3.11 -8.79 -3.91
N ALA A 162 -3.78 -9.94 -3.80
CA ALA A 162 -4.18 -10.75 -4.95
C ALA A 162 -5.14 -10.00 -5.90
N ILE A 163 -6.13 -9.30 -5.34
CA ILE A 163 -7.05 -8.49 -6.14
C ILE A 163 -6.33 -7.30 -6.78
N ALA A 164 -5.41 -6.66 -6.07
CA ALA A 164 -4.60 -5.59 -6.66
C ALA A 164 -3.80 -6.10 -7.87
N ALA A 165 -3.16 -7.26 -7.76
CA ALA A 165 -2.41 -7.88 -8.85
C ALA A 165 -3.33 -8.23 -10.04
N SER A 166 -4.49 -8.87 -9.79
CA SER A 166 -5.46 -9.21 -10.84
C SER A 166 -6.02 -7.99 -11.57
N LEU A 167 -6.21 -6.86 -10.85
CA LEU A 167 -6.65 -5.61 -11.47
C LEU A 167 -5.57 -4.98 -12.34
N VAL A 168 -4.29 -5.14 -11.98
CA VAL A 168 -3.17 -4.71 -12.83
C VAL A 168 -3.12 -5.52 -14.12
N ASP A 169 -3.32 -6.85 -14.07
CA ASP A 169 -3.38 -7.72 -15.26
C ASP A 169 -4.51 -7.30 -16.20
N TRP A 170 -5.70 -7.15 -15.64
CA TRP A 170 -6.86 -6.73 -16.42
C TRP A 170 -6.64 -5.36 -17.06
N ALA A 171 -6.16 -4.38 -16.31
CA ALA A 171 -5.90 -3.04 -16.77
C ALA A 171 -4.86 -3.00 -17.91
N ALA A 172 -3.83 -3.85 -17.82
CA ALA A 172 -2.83 -3.98 -18.87
C ALA A 172 -3.43 -4.49 -20.18
N ALA A 173 -4.34 -5.48 -20.10
CA ALA A 173 -5.04 -6.04 -21.26
C ALA A 173 -6.02 -5.04 -21.91
N ASN A 174 -6.62 -4.15 -21.11
CA ASN A 174 -7.64 -3.19 -21.55
C ASN A 174 -7.13 -1.76 -21.74
N GLY A 175 -5.83 -1.53 -21.64
CA GLY A 175 -5.24 -0.20 -21.87
C GLY A 175 -5.49 0.82 -20.75
N VAL A 176 -6.01 0.39 -19.60
CA VAL A 176 -6.29 1.23 -18.44
C VAL A 176 -5.01 1.55 -17.69
N GLY A 177 -4.83 2.81 -17.30
CA GLY A 177 -3.65 3.29 -16.56
C GLY A 177 -4.01 3.77 -15.16
N PHE A 178 -3.00 3.78 -14.28
CA PHE A 178 -3.16 4.18 -12.88
C PHE A 178 -2.34 5.41 -12.53
N SER A 179 -2.89 6.26 -11.68
CA SER A 179 -2.13 7.31 -11.00
C SER A 179 -1.27 6.68 -9.89
N GLN A 180 -1.86 5.77 -9.15
CA GLN A 180 -1.19 5.00 -8.09
C GLN A 180 -1.99 3.75 -7.72
N ILE A 181 -1.28 2.73 -7.24
CA ILE A 181 -1.85 1.48 -6.72
C ILE A 181 -1.28 1.26 -5.33
N VAL A 182 -2.14 1.07 -4.35
CA VAL A 182 -1.74 0.87 -2.95
C VAL A 182 -2.35 -0.42 -2.41
N SER A 183 -1.51 -1.38 -2.08
CA SER A 183 -1.90 -2.56 -1.31
C SER A 183 -1.72 -2.27 0.18
N LEU A 184 -2.83 -2.04 0.86
CA LEU A 184 -2.85 -1.58 2.25
C LEU A 184 -2.58 -2.68 3.28
N GLY A 185 -2.80 -3.95 2.92
CA GLY A 185 -2.64 -5.08 3.84
C GLY A 185 -3.45 -4.90 5.12
N ASP A 186 -2.80 -5.10 6.27
CA ASP A 186 -3.44 -5.08 7.60
C ASP A 186 -3.75 -3.66 8.13
N MET A 187 -3.37 -2.60 7.41
CA MET A 187 -3.63 -1.20 7.78
C MET A 187 -3.27 -0.89 9.24
N ALA A 188 -2.02 -1.13 9.61
CA ALA A 188 -1.58 -0.92 10.99
C ALA A 188 -1.58 0.56 11.40
N ASP A 189 -1.17 1.45 10.48
CA ASP A 189 -1.15 2.92 10.63
C ASP A 189 -1.97 3.58 9.53
N VAL A 190 -1.48 3.55 8.28
CA VAL A 190 -2.17 4.14 7.14
C VAL A 190 -3.34 3.25 6.74
N ASP A 191 -4.54 3.81 6.73
CA ASP A 191 -5.76 3.13 6.31
C ASP A 191 -6.36 3.75 5.02
N VAL A 192 -7.46 3.18 4.54
CA VAL A 192 -8.18 3.68 3.35
C VAL A 192 -8.57 5.14 3.51
N ALA A 193 -8.94 5.59 4.71
CA ALA A 193 -9.37 6.96 4.93
C ALA A 193 -8.22 7.98 4.79
N ASP A 194 -7.01 7.63 5.25
CA ASP A 194 -5.83 8.48 5.04
C ASP A 194 -5.52 8.65 3.55
N CYS A 195 -5.61 7.55 2.80
CA CYS A 195 -5.40 7.57 1.35
C CYS A 195 -6.50 8.37 0.63
N LEU A 196 -7.78 8.23 1.01
CA LEU A 196 -8.88 9.00 0.45
C LEU A 196 -8.71 10.50 0.69
N ASP A 197 -8.33 10.92 1.90
CA ASP A 197 -8.06 12.33 2.21
C ASP A 197 -6.93 12.89 1.33
N MET A 198 -5.88 12.11 1.11
CA MET A 198 -4.78 12.52 0.24
C MET A 198 -5.20 12.59 -1.23
N LEU A 199 -5.89 11.57 -1.72
CA LEU A 199 -6.35 11.48 -3.10
C LEU A 199 -7.41 12.53 -3.46
N ALA A 200 -8.20 12.99 -2.51
CA ALA A 200 -9.16 14.07 -2.72
C ALA A 200 -8.48 15.34 -3.27
N GLY A 201 -7.27 15.64 -2.79
CA GLY A 201 -6.47 16.79 -3.24
C GLY A 201 -5.54 16.52 -4.42
N ASP A 202 -5.34 15.27 -4.85
CA ASP A 202 -4.40 14.95 -5.95
C ASP A 202 -5.05 15.22 -7.33
N ALA A 203 -4.63 16.29 -7.98
CA ALA A 203 -5.15 16.66 -9.32
C ALA A 203 -4.86 15.63 -10.41
N ARG A 204 -3.90 14.74 -10.21
CA ARG A 204 -3.51 13.68 -11.17
C ARG A 204 -4.43 12.46 -11.12
N THR A 205 -5.23 12.33 -10.06
CA THR A 205 -6.20 11.25 -9.89
C THR A 205 -7.60 11.76 -10.21
N ARG A 206 -8.26 11.16 -11.20
CA ARG A 206 -9.65 11.50 -11.60
C ARG A 206 -10.69 10.61 -10.96
N ALA A 207 -10.37 9.33 -10.73
CA ALA A 207 -11.27 8.38 -10.11
C ALA A 207 -10.54 7.51 -9.07
N ILE A 208 -11.26 7.03 -8.06
CA ILE A 208 -10.71 6.19 -6.99
C ILE A 208 -11.48 4.87 -6.95
N VAL A 209 -10.74 3.77 -7.03
CA VAL A 209 -11.26 2.41 -6.92
C VAL A 209 -10.83 1.83 -5.57
N LEU A 210 -11.78 1.28 -4.83
CA LEU A 210 -11.58 0.68 -3.53
C LEU A 210 -11.93 -0.81 -3.55
N TYR A 211 -11.05 -1.65 -3.04
CA TYR A 211 -11.38 -3.01 -2.63
C TYR A 211 -11.32 -3.11 -1.12
N LEU A 212 -12.49 -3.27 -0.48
CA LEU A 212 -12.67 -3.15 0.97
C LEU A 212 -13.05 -4.49 1.59
N GLU A 213 -12.22 -5.02 2.47
CA GLU A 213 -12.53 -6.19 3.29
C GLU A 213 -13.09 -5.76 4.67
N SER A 214 -12.53 -4.69 5.24
CA SER A 214 -12.92 -4.16 6.54
C SER A 214 -12.84 -2.62 6.58
N ILE A 215 -13.54 -2.01 7.52
CA ILE A 215 -13.51 -0.57 7.80
C ILE A 215 -13.19 -0.40 9.29
N PRO A 216 -11.91 -0.37 9.68
CA PRO A 216 -11.51 -0.36 11.11
C PRO A 216 -12.00 0.87 11.86
N ASN A 217 -12.06 2.02 11.21
CA ASN A 217 -12.52 3.28 11.78
C ASN A 217 -13.66 3.89 10.92
N PRO A 218 -14.92 3.48 11.15
CA PRO A 218 -16.04 3.92 10.32
C PRO A 218 -16.25 5.44 10.29
N ARG A 219 -16.03 6.13 11.40
CA ARG A 219 -16.20 7.60 11.47
C ARG A 219 -15.17 8.32 10.61
N LYS A 220 -13.90 7.92 10.72
CA LYS A 220 -12.80 8.46 9.91
C LYS A 220 -13.05 8.17 8.44
N PHE A 221 -13.41 6.92 8.09
CA PHE A 221 -13.72 6.49 6.73
C PHE A 221 -14.84 7.32 6.10
N VAL A 222 -15.99 7.46 6.76
CA VAL A 222 -17.12 8.22 6.23
C VAL A 222 -16.75 9.69 6.00
N SER A 223 -15.98 10.30 6.89
CA SER A 223 -15.51 11.68 6.73
C SER A 223 -14.64 11.85 5.48
N ALA A 224 -13.61 11.03 5.34
CA ALA A 224 -12.68 11.06 4.20
C ALA A 224 -13.38 10.69 2.88
N ALA A 225 -14.22 9.64 2.91
CA ALA A 225 -14.98 9.20 1.76
C ALA A 225 -15.93 10.28 1.22
N ARG A 226 -16.64 10.99 2.10
CA ARG A 226 -17.50 12.11 1.71
C ARG A 226 -16.71 13.30 1.15
N ALA A 227 -15.52 13.56 1.67
CA ALA A 227 -14.66 14.60 1.11
C ALA A 227 -14.18 14.24 -0.30
N ALA A 228 -13.72 12.99 -0.49
CA ALA A 228 -13.25 12.50 -1.78
C ALA A 228 -14.38 12.42 -2.82
N SER A 229 -15.55 11.84 -2.46
CA SER A 229 -16.66 11.63 -3.39
C SER A 229 -17.36 12.92 -3.87
N ARG A 230 -17.13 14.05 -3.19
CA ARG A 230 -17.60 15.36 -3.65
C ARG A 230 -16.81 15.92 -4.82
N VAL A 231 -15.59 15.48 -4.99
CA VAL A 231 -14.66 16.01 -5.99
C VAL A 231 -14.24 15.00 -7.05
N LYS A 232 -14.44 13.70 -6.77
CA LYS A 232 -14.04 12.60 -7.66
C LYS A 232 -15.02 11.44 -7.55
N PRO A 233 -15.28 10.67 -8.62
CA PRO A 233 -15.94 9.39 -8.53
C PRO A 233 -15.15 8.45 -7.61
N VAL A 234 -15.84 7.82 -6.66
CA VAL A 234 -15.29 6.77 -5.80
C VAL A 234 -16.14 5.52 -5.97
N ILE A 235 -15.51 4.45 -6.42
CA ILE A 235 -16.15 3.15 -6.69
C ILE A 235 -15.61 2.15 -5.68
N ALA A 236 -16.46 1.31 -5.09
CA ALA A 236 -16.04 0.32 -4.11
C ALA A 236 -16.61 -1.08 -4.39
N ILE A 237 -15.73 -2.07 -4.30
CA ILE A 237 -16.08 -3.47 -4.14
C ILE A 237 -15.94 -3.81 -2.66
N LYS A 238 -17.00 -4.37 -2.07
CA LYS A 238 -16.99 -4.95 -0.73
C LYS A 238 -17.48 -6.39 -0.83
N PRO A 239 -16.59 -7.40 -0.73
CA PRO A 239 -16.98 -8.80 -0.74
C PRO A 239 -17.85 -9.14 0.48
N GLY A 240 -18.56 -10.28 0.41
CA GLY A 240 -19.38 -10.77 1.53
C GLY A 240 -20.84 -10.33 1.50
N ARG A 241 -21.39 -10.06 0.31
CA ARG A 241 -22.84 -9.77 0.14
C ARG A 241 -23.73 -10.96 0.52
N HIS A 242 -23.27 -12.18 0.26
CA HIS A 242 -23.98 -13.42 0.60
C HIS A 242 -23.36 -14.06 1.83
N ALA A 243 -24.15 -14.76 2.66
CA ALA A 243 -23.72 -15.34 3.93
C ALA A 243 -22.50 -16.27 3.78
N GLU A 244 -22.46 -17.08 2.71
CA GLU A 244 -21.34 -17.96 2.40
C GLU A 244 -20.04 -17.18 2.08
N ALA A 245 -20.15 -16.15 1.26
CA ALA A 245 -19.03 -15.28 0.93
C ALA A 245 -18.57 -14.44 2.13
N ALA A 246 -19.49 -14.05 3.02
CA ALA A 246 -19.18 -13.36 4.26
C ALA A 246 -18.40 -14.26 5.23
N GLN A 247 -18.75 -15.55 5.31
CA GLN A 247 -18.05 -16.54 6.15
C GLN A 247 -16.64 -16.84 5.62
N ALA A 248 -16.48 -16.97 4.30
CA ALA A 248 -15.18 -17.13 3.66
C ALA A 248 -14.27 -15.90 3.90
N ALA A 249 -14.82 -14.69 3.76
CA ALA A 249 -14.09 -13.45 4.03
C ALA A 249 -13.69 -13.31 5.51
N ALA A 250 -14.57 -13.68 6.44
CA ALA A 250 -14.30 -13.67 7.89
C ALA A 250 -13.17 -14.65 8.27
N THR A 251 -13.12 -15.82 7.62
CA THR A 251 -12.06 -16.82 7.83
C THR A 251 -10.71 -16.31 7.32
N HIS A 252 -10.70 -15.56 6.21
CA HIS A 252 -9.49 -15.03 5.60
C HIS A 252 -8.91 -13.81 6.32
N THR A 253 -9.77 -12.91 6.83
CA THR A 253 -9.35 -11.62 7.39
C THR A 253 -9.44 -11.56 8.91
N GLY A 254 -10.09 -12.52 9.55
CA GLY A 254 -10.40 -12.48 10.99
C GLY A 254 -11.35 -11.33 11.38
N ALA A 255 -11.88 -10.60 10.43
CA ALA A 255 -12.78 -9.47 10.66
C ALA A 255 -14.24 -9.93 10.57
N LEU A 256 -15.02 -9.69 11.61
CA LEU A 256 -16.49 -9.79 11.57
C LEU A 256 -16.99 -8.73 10.54
N SER A 257 -17.52 -9.18 9.41
CA SER A 257 -18.20 -8.30 8.49
C SER A 257 -19.47 -7.78 9.15
N GLY A 258 -19.61 -6.46 9.29
CA GLY A 258 -20.88 -5.85 9.68
C GLY A 258 -22.00 -6.26 8.72
N ALA A 259 -23.26 -6.20 9.16
CA ALA A 259 -24.41 -6.53 8.30
C ALA A 259 -24.28 -5.78 6.97
N ASP A 260 -24.39 -6.48 5.84
CA ASP A 260 -24.17 -5.92 4.49
C ASP A 260 -25.02 -4.67 4.21
N ARG A 261 -26.26 -4.64 4.74
CA ARG A 261 -27.17 -3.48 4.68
C ARG A 261 -26.57 -2.23 5.34
N VAL A 262 -25.83 -2.40 6.44
CA VAL A 262 -25.19 -1.27 7.14
C VAL A 262 -24.02 -0.74 6.30
N VAL A 263 -23.21 -1.63 5.74
CA VAL A 263 -22.12 -1.26 4.85
C VAL A 263 -22.65 -0.52 3.61
N ASP A 264 -23.72 -1.05 2.97
CA ASP A 264 -24.34 -0.42 1.81
C ASP A 264 -24.87 0.98 2.14
N ALA A 265 -25.56 1.14 3.27
CA ALA A 265 -26.04 2.45 3.72
C ALA A 265 -24.90 3.43 3.98
N VAL A 266 -23.80 2.97 4.57
CA VAL A 266 -22.60 3.79 4.84
C VAL A 266 -21.94 4.24 3.53
N LEU A 267 -21.71 3.35 2.58
CA LEU A 267 -21.10 3.68 1.29
C LEU A 267 -21.98 4.65 0.50
N ARG A 268 -23.29 4.38 0.41
CA ARG A 268 -24.26 5.27 -0.25
C ARG A 268 -24.29 6.66 0.39
N ARG A 269 -24.31 6.74 1.74
CA ARG A 269 -24.29 8.02 2.47
C ARG A 269 -22.97 8.78 2.27
N ALA A 270 -21.89 8.06 2.03
CA ALA A 270 -20.58 8.62 1.72
C ALA A 270 -20.44 9.07 0.26
N GLY A 271 -21.43 8.79 -0.61
CA GLY A 271 -21.37 9.12 -2.04
C GLY A 271 -20.52 8.15 -2.86
N ILE A 272 -20.28 6.95 -2.33
CA ILE A 272 -19.49 5.90 -3.00
C ILE A 272 -20.43 5.01 -3.80
N LEU A 273 -20.10 4.77 -5.07
CA LEU A 273 -20.76 3.78 -5.90
C LEU A 273 -20.30 2.38 -5.49
N ARG A 274 -21.18 1.60 -4.89
CA ARG A 274 -20.89 0.19 -4.60
C ARG A 274 -21.29 -0.69 -5.76
N ILE A 275 -20.35 -1.49 -6.24
CA ILE A 275 -20.55 -2.47 -7.31
C ILE A 275 -20.51 -3.90 -6.76
N ALA A 276 -21.11 -4.84 -7.49
CA ALA A 276 -21.27 -6.21 -7.00
C ALA A 276 -20.03 -7.09 -7.24
N GLY A 277 -19.25 -6.80 -8.27
CA GLY A 277 -18.11 -7.64 -8.64
C GLY A 277 -17.11 -6.95 -9.54
N LEU A 278 -16.05 -7.69 -9.88
CA LEU A 278 -14.96 -7.19 -10.73
C LEU A 278 -15.44 -6.85 -12.15
N ALA A 279 -16.39 -7.61 -12.71
CA ALA A 279 -16.93 -7.31 -14.04
C ALA A 279 -17.57 -5.92 -14.11
N GLU A 280 -18.42 -5.57 -13.12
CA GLU A 280 -19.00 -4.22 -13.03
C GLU A 280 -17.97 -3.14 -12.76
N LEU A 281 -16.85 -3.47 -12.08
CA LEU A 281 -15.76 -2.53 -11.89
C LEU A 281 -15.15 -2.14 -13.23
N PHE A 282 -14.97 -3.11 -14.08
CA PHE A 282 -14.39 -2.93 -15.39
C PHE A 282 -15.26 -1.99 -16.25
N ASP A 283 -16.57 -2.25 -16.28
CA ASP A 283 -17.52 -1.39 -17.00
C ASP A 283 -17.56 0.04 -16.44
N ALA A 284 -17.45 0.19 -15.10
CA ALA A 284 -17.50 1.49 -14.44
C ALA A 284 -16.19 2.31 -14.55
N THR A 285 -15.07 1.69 -14.97
CA THR A 285 -13.80 2.40 -15.19
C THR A 285 -13.59 2.84 -16.64
N GLU A 286 -14.38 2.33 -17.58
CA GLU A 286 -14.36 2.73 -18.99
C GLU A 286 -15.22 3.98 -19.29
N THR A 287 -16.09 4.39 -18.37
CA THR A 287 -16.98 5.55 -18.48
C THR A 287 -16.38 6.78 -17.82
#